data_71737a0986449c538e47f60c3d4b9c2d
#
_entry.id   71737a0986449c538e47f60c3d4b9c2d
#
_cell.length_a   1.000
_cell.length_b   1.000
_cell.length_c   1.000
_cell.angle_alpha   90.00
_cell.angle_beta   90.00
_cell.angle_gamma   90.00
#
_symmetry.space_group_name_H-M   'P 1'
#
loop_
_entity.id
_entity.type
_entity.pdbx_description
1 polymer ?
#
loop_
_entity_poly.entity_id
_entity_poly.type
_entity_poly.pdbx_seq_one_letter_code
_entity_poly.pdbx_strand_id
1 'polypeptide(L)'
;TPIPLMTGTDFEGISRVIEKQTGIPVFYFPTSGMHTYVKGAGMAMETIARELVPAGRKSVKERKNKQENPLKINILGATPLDFSINSTLDSIKEFLSRHFEIISTFAMGSSIEDIQRAGEADINLVISSVGVLAAKALEERFHTPYVIGTPIIGFENVLAEKLIESAWTKKSQTAYFSVLQKAHKKDTANFTTIQNAEAVSNLKKIRSLTETIEKNKVSGNVYIIGESVISQSLKAALALRYRIEATVICPLETEPEYTEKDVLLFSSEEDIKKAITDADTVIADPIYKTICSEKVNFVAMPHEAYSGRIYRKEVCDFIH
;
A
#
# COMPACT_ATOMS: atom_id res chain seq x y z
N THR A 1 18.47 0.49 16.37
CA THR A 1 18.12 -0.15 17.65
C THR A 1 17.69 0.90 18.68
N PRO A 2 16.78 0.62 19.62
CA PRO A 2 16.34 1.61 20.61
C PRO A 2 17.45 2.04 21.57
N ILE A 3 18.42 1.17 21.85
CA ILE A 3 19.50 1.45 22.82
C ILE A 3 20.34 2.69 22.45
N PRO A 4 20.90 2.85 21.25
CA PRO A 4 21.66 4.04 20.89
C PRO A 4 20.85 5.34 21.03
N LEU A 5 19.55 5.32 20.68
CA LEU A 5 18.67 6.47 20.85
C LEU A 5 18.49 6.82 22.35
N MET A 6 18.27 5.82 23.19
CA MET A 6 18.11 5.99 24.64
C MET A 6 19.39 6.45 25.35
N THR A 7 20.54 6.09 24.82
CA THR A 7 21.86 6.49 25.38
C THR A 7 22.34 7.83 24.84
N GLY A 8 21.53 8.54 24.04
CA GLY A 8 21.90 9.86 23.51
C GLY A 8 23.04 9.81 22.49
N THR A 9 23.12 8.74 21.69
CA THR A 9 24.13 8.61 20.65
C THR A 9 24.03 9.77 19.64
N ASP A 10 25.14 10.43 19.35
CA ASP A 10 25.25 11.47 18.31
C ASP A 10 25.30 10.82 16.91
N PHE A 11 24.11 10.50 16.38
CA PHE A 11 23.98 9.88 15.06
C PHE A 11 24.50 10.79 13.94
N GLU A 12 24.28 12.10 14.06
CA GLU A 12 24.73 13.08 13.08
C GLU A 12 26.26 13.17 13.04
N GLY A 13 26.90 13.23 14.21
CA GLY A 13 28.35 13.22 14.33
C GLY A 13 28.97 11.94 13.76
N ILE A 14 28.40 10.77 14.08
CA ILE A 14 28.84 9.48 13.55
C ILE A 14 28.71 9.46 12.02
N SER A 15 27.57 9.87 11.45
CA SER A 15 27.34 9.90 10.02
C SER A 15 28.36 10.77 9.31
N ARG A 16 28.62 11.98 9.81
CA ARG A 16 29.66 12.89 9.28
C ARG A 16 31.07 12.29 9.31
N VAL A 17 31.42 11.58 10.38
CA VAL A 17 32.73 10.93 10.49
C VAL A 17 32.88 9.82 9.45
N ILE A 18 31.86 8.95 9.31
CA ILE A 18 31.89 7.84 8.36
C ILE A 18 31.93 8.39 6.92
N GLU A 19 31.09 9.38 6.61
CA GLU A 19 31.05 10.02 5.29
C GLU A 19 32.39 10.63 4.91
N LYS A 20 33.04 11.34 5.85
CA LYS A 20 34.38 11.90 5.65
C LYS A 20 35.44 10.84 5.40
N GLN A 21 35.35 9.69 6.07
CA GLN A 21 36.31 8.60 5.92
C GLN A 21 36.12 7.78 4.64
N THR A 22 34.89 7.61 4.22
CA THR A 22 34.53 6.72 3.08
C THR A 22 34.33 7.46 1.77
N GLY A 23 34.00 8.76 1.82
CA GLY A 23 33.57 9.53 0.66
C GLY A 23 32.17 9.13 0.13
N ILE A 24 31.42 8.34 0.89
CA ILE A 24 30.09 7.83 0.53
C ILE A 24 29.04 8.57 1.38
N PRO A 25 27.94 9.09 0.79
CA PRO A 25 26.86 9.69 1.55
C PRO A 25 26.32 8.74 2.61
N VAL A 26 26.17 9.23 3.85
CA VAL A 26 25.73 8.43 5.00
C VAL A 26 24.49 9.03 5.62
N PHE A 27 23.42 8.24 5.69
CA PHE A 27 22.16 8.62 6.28
C PHE A 27 21.90 7.82 7.56
N TYR A 28 21.27 8.43 8.52
CA TYR A 28 20.83 7.75 9.73
C TYR A 28 19.32 7.89 9.93
N PHE A 29 18.74 6.93 10.62
CA PHE A 29 17.32 6.94 10.96
C PHE A 29 17.17 6.87 12.48
N PRO A 30 16.54 7.85 13.13
CA PRO A 30 16.29 7.85 14.57
C PRO A 30 15.13 6.90 14.90
N THR A 31 15.26 5.63 14.49
CA THR A 31 14.26 4.60 14.74
C THR A 31 14.37 4.08 16.17
N SER A 32 13.21 3.82 16.79
CA SER A 32 13.13 3.20 18.12
C SER A 32 12.24 1.96 18.06
N GLY A 33 12.39 1.07 19.05
CA GLY A 33 11.52 -0.10 19.21
C GLY A 33 10.09 0.24 19.66
N MET A 34 9.78 1.53 19.85
CA MET A 34 8.46 2.02 20.24
C MET A 34 7.51 2.25 19.04
N HIS A 35 8.05 2.18 17.82
CA HIS A 35 7.30 2.39 16.59
C HIS A 35 7.18 1.10 15.79
N THR A 36 6.14 1.00 14.98
CA THR A 36 5.96 -0.10 14.04
C THR A 36 6.95 0.01 12.86
N TYR A 37 7.06 -1.06 12.07
CA TYR A 37 7.92 -1.05 10.87
C TYR A 37 7.52 0.03 9.85
N VAL A 38 6.26 0.42 9.82
CA VAL A 38 5.73 1.46 8.91
C VAL A 38 6.53 2.76 9.07
N LYS A 39 6.78 3.17 10.32
CA LYS A 39 7.55 4.38 10.61
C LYS A 39 8.98 4.29 10.09
N GLY A 40 9.69 3.22 10.44
CA GLY A 40 11.10 3.05 10.05
C GLY A 40 11.29 2.90 8.55
N ALA A 41 10.46 2.07 7.90
CA ALA A 41 10.51 1.89 6.46
C ALA A 41 10.06 3.16 5.71
N GLY A 42 9.07 3.88 6.24
CA GLY A 42 8.64 5.16 5.69
C GLY A 42 9.73 6.22 5.70
N MET A 43 10.46 6.36 6.82
CA MET A 43 11.62 7.26 6.92
C MET A 43 12.72 6.89 5.91
N ALA A 44 12.98 5.60 5.71
CA ALA A 44 13.96 5.14 4.73
C ALA A 44 13.53 5.51 3.29
N MET A 45 12.27 5.28 2.94
CA MET A 45 11.75 5.65 1.61
C MET A 45 11.73 7.17 1.40
N GLU A 46 11.39 7.95 2.42
CA GLU A 46 11.46 9.42 2.36
C GLU A 46 12.89 9.89 2.08
N THR A 47 13.88 9.34 2.79
CA THR A 47 15.28 9.69 2.58
C THR A 47 15.73 9.33 1.17
N ILE A 48 15.36 8.16 0.65
CA ILE A 48 15.61 7.78 -0.74
C ILE A 48 15.01 8.83 -1.69
N ALA A 49 13.77 9.25 -1.47
CA ALA A 49 13.11 10.25 -2.30
C ALA A 49 13.78 11.64 -2.22
N ARG A 50 14.29 12.02 -1.05
CA ARG A 50 14.93 13.33 -0.85
C ARG A 50 16.37 13.37 -1.36
N GLU A 51 17.15 12.32 -1.14
CA GLU A 51 18.60 12.34 -1.30
C GLU A 51 19.06 11.67 -2.59
N LEU A 52 18.41 10.59 -3.03
CA LEU A 52 18.84 9.85 -4.21
C LEU A 52 18.17 10.35 -5.50
N VAL A 53 17.03 11.03 -5.43
CA VAL A 53 16.39 11.63 -6.61
C VAL A 53 17.00 13.00 -6.85
N PRO A 54 17.73 13.25 -7.97
CA PRO A 54 18.44 14.51 -8.19
C PRO A 54 17.48 15.71 -8.29
N ALA A 55 17.86 16.82 -7.66
CA ALA A 55 17.19 18.10 -7.86
C ALA A 55 17.45 18.58 -9.31
N GLY A 56 16.42 19.03 -10.00
CA GLY A 56 16.56 19.67 -11.32
C GLY A 56 16.41 18.76 -12.55
N ARG A 57 16.02 17.49 -12.40
CA ARG A 57 15.42 16.79 -13.53
C ARG A 57 14.04 17.41 -13.77
N LYS A 58 13.96 18.08 -14.92
CA LYS A 58 12.87 18.92 -15.35
C LYS A 58 11.53 18.29 -15.06
N SER A 59 10.66 19.10 -14.43
CA SER A 59 9.22 18.94 -14.57
C SER A 59 8.92 18.47 -15.99
N VAL A 60 8.17 17.40 -16.07
CA VAL A 60 7.59 16.94 -17.33
C VAL A 60 7.12 18.17 -18.09
N LYS A 61 7.59 18.34 -19.33
CA LYS A 61 7.03 19.38 -20.24
C LYS A 61 5.53 19.25 -20.10
N GLU A 62 4.83 20.37 -19.83
CA GLU A 62 3.38 20.35 -19.77
C GLU A 62 2.84 19.57 -20.95
N ARG A 63 2.28 18.40 -20.69
CA ARG A 63 1.67 17.56 -21.72
C ARG A 63 0.45 18.30 -22.24
N LYS A 64 0.53 18.74 -23.47
CA LYS A 64 -0.58 19.48 -24.12
C LYS A 64 -1.70 18.54 -24.60
N ASN A 65 -1.43 17.24 -24.79
CA ASN A 65 -2.40 16.28 -25.31
C ASN A 65 -2.42 14.97 -24.50
N LYS A 66 -3.61 14.46 -24.21
CA LYS A 66 -3.86 13.18 -23.51
C LYS A 66 -3.41 11.94 -24.30
N GLN A 67 -3.02 12.07 -25.56
CA GLN A 67 -2.83 10.95 -26.49
C GLN A 67 -1.36 10.65 -26.85
N GLU A 68 -0.38 11.44 -26.41
CA GLU A 68 0.95 11.34 -27.01
C GLU A 68 1.88 10.27 -26.43
N ASN A 69 1.69 9.81 -25.17
CA ASN A 69 2.46 8.70 -24.55
C ASN A 69 1.77 8.27 -23.25
N PRO A 70 1.96 7.03 -22.77
CA PRO A 70 1.44 6.60 -21.49
C PRO A 70 1.93 7.51 -20.35
N LEU A 71 1.07 7.74 -19.36
CA LEU A 71 1.47 8.48 -18.14
C LEU A 71 2.57 7.71 -17.41
N LYS A 72 3.55 8.43 -16.88
CA LYS A 72 4.67 7.87 -16.13
C LYS A 72 4.31 7.76 -14.64
N ILE A 73 4.55 6.59 -14.05
CA ILE A 73 4.18 6.29 -12.67
C ILE A 73 5.35 5.78 -11.84
N ASN A 74 5.45 6.21 -10.57
CA ASN A 74 6.24 5.53 -9.55
C ASN A 74 5.31 4.70 -8.66
N ILE A 75 5.79 3.56 -8.19
CA ILE A 75 5.15 2.73 -7.18
C ILE A 75 5.90 2.90 -5.87
N LEU A 76 5.22 3.39 -4.84
CA LEU A 76 5.77 3.69 -3.51
C LEU A 76 5.09 2.82 -2.45
N GLY A 77 5.86 2.40 -1.45
CA GLY A 77 5.36 1.54 -0.38
C GLY A 77 5.48 0.04 -0.68
N ALA A 78 6.14 -0.34 -1.78
CA ALA A 78 6.44 -1.73 -2.05
C ALA A 78 7.52 -2.24 -1.09
N THR A 79 7.13 -3.04 -0.10
CA THR A 79 8.08 -3.70 0.81
C THR A 79 7.85 -5.21 0.83
N PRO A 80 8.91 -6.01 1.10
CA PRO A 80 8.72 -7.45 1.29
C PRO A 80 7.82 -7.80 2.48
N LEU A 81 7.64 -6.88 3.44
CA LEU A 81 6.76 -7.09 4.58
C LEU A 81 5.28 -7.02 4.17
N ASP A 82 4.94 -6.09 3.25
CA ASP A 82 3.57 -5.88 2.78
C ASP A 82 3.19 -6.80 1.61
N PHE A 83 4.11 -6.99 0.65
CA PHE A 83 3.79 -7.68 -0.61
C PHE A 83 4.52 -9.01 -0.77
N SER A 84 5.37 -9.41 0.20
CA SER A 84 6.19 -10.61 0.10
C SER A 84 7.11 -10.61 -1.15
N ILE A 85 7.78 -11.72 -1.38
CA ILE A 85 8.61 -11.96 -2.57
C ILE A 85 7.98 -13.01 -3.50
N ASN A 86 6.68 -13.24 -3.38
CA ASN A 86 5.96 -14.35 -4.02
C ASN A 86 5.26 -13.97 -5.33
N SER A 87 5.59 -12.84 -5.94
CA SER A 87 5.03 -12.32 -7.19
C SER A 87 3.76 -11.45 -7.08
N THR A 88 3.21 -11.22 -5.89
CA THR A 88 2.05 -10.31 -5.73
C THR A 88 2.32 -8.92 -6.32
N LEU A 89 3.53 -8.40 -6.11
CA LEU A 89 3.95 -7.12 -6.70
C LEU A 89 4.08 -7.19 -8.23
N ASP A 90 4.47 -8.35 -8.78
CA ASP A 90 4.59 -8.52 -10.23
C ASP A 90 3.23 -8.43 -10.92
N SER A 91 2.18 -9.02 -10.33
CA SER A 91 0.80 -8.90 -10.82
C SER A 91 0.30 -7.44 -10.77
N ILE A 92 0.64 -6.70 -9.72
CA ILE A 92 0.36 -5.26 -9.62
C ILE A 92 1.07 -4.48 -10.73
N LYS A 93 2.35 -4.75 -10.96
CA LYS A 93 3.13 -4.11 -12.04
C LYS A 93 2.56 -4.45 -13.41
N GLU A 94 2.19 -5.71 -13.64
CA GLU A 94 1.57 -6.13 -14.89
C GLU A 94 0.26 -5.39 -15.16
N PHE A 95 -0.62 -5.28 -14.15
CA PHE A 95 -1.84 -4.49 -14.27
C PHE A 95 -1.53 -3.02 -14.60
N LEU A 96 -0.64 -2.39 -13.88
CA LEU A 96 -0.31 -0.97 -14.07
C LEU A 96 0.35 -0.71 -15.43
N SER A 97 1.19 -1.63 -15.92
CA SER A 97 1.88 -1.49 -17.22
C SER A 97 0.93 -1.46 -18.43
N ARG A 98 -0.31 -1.89 -18.26
CA ARG A 98 -1.36 -1.77 -19.32
C ARG A 98 -1.81 -0.32 -19.51
N HIS A 99 -1.61 0.54 -18.51
CA HIS A 99 -2.11 1.92 -18.49
C HIS A 99 -1.01 2.96 -18.36
N PHE A 100 0.14 2.58 -17.78
CA PHE A 100 1.22 3.50 -17.36
C PHE A 100 2.60 2.97 -17.77
N GLU A 101 3.54 3.89 -17.97
CA GLU A 101 4.98 3.57 -18.00
C GLU A 101 5.52 3.62 -16.57
N ILE A 102 5.93 2.46 -16.02
CA ILE A 102 6.49 2.39 -14.67
C ILE A 102 7.94 2.89 -14.71
N ILE A 103 8.23 4.00 -14.01
CA ILE A 103 9.56 4.57 -13.91
C ILE A 103 10.36 3.89 -12.80
N SER A 104 9.76 3.77 -11.61
CA SER A 104 10.43 3.15 -10.48
C SER A 104 9.45 2.44 -9.55
N THR A 105 9.98 1.46 -8.82
CA THR A 105 9.32 0.81 -7.70
C THR A 105 10.28 0.89 -6.53
N PHE A 106 10.04 1.79 -5.60
CA PHE A 106 10.94 1.95 -4.46
C PHE A 106 11.01 0.66 -3.63
N ALA A 107 12.23 0.26 -3.28
CA ALA A 107 12.61 -0.88 -2.46
C ALA A 107 12.36 -2.29 -3.03
N MET A 108 11.64 -2.46 -4.15
CA MET A 108 11.40 -3.79 -4.74
C MET A 108 11.54 -3.78 -6.26
N GLY A 109 12.74 -4.11 -6.73
CA GLY A 109 12.98 -4.42 -8.14
C GLY A 109 13.34 -3.24 -9.04
N SER A 110 13.61 -2.05 -8.49
CA SER A 110 14.23 -0.95 -9.22
C SER A 110 15.70 -0.84 -8.90
N SER A 111 16.47 -0.46 -9.91
CA SER A 111 17.86 -0.05 -9.74
C SER A 111 17.93 1.36 -9.12
N ILE A 112 19.13 1.76 -8.69
CA ILE A 112 19.36 3.15 -8.20
C ILE A 112 19.08 4.14 -9.33
N GLU A 113 19.45 3.80 -10.56
CA GLU A 113 19.21 4.62 -11.75
C GLU A 113 17.72 4.85 -12.01
N ASP A 114 16.87 3.82 -11.82
CA ASP A 114 15.42 3.97 -11.94
C ASP A 114 14.87 4.89 -10.85
N ILE A 115 15.34 4.72 -9.61
CA ILE A 115 14.97 5.58 -8.48
C ILE A 115 15.38 7.02 -8.74
N GLN A 116 16.56 7.25 -9.28
CA GLN A 116 17.04 8.61 -9.66
C GLN A 116 16.15 9.27 -10.71
N ARG A 117 15.44 8.48 -11.53
CA ARG A 117 14.49 8.98 -12.52
C ARG A 117 13.10 9.24 -11.95
N ALA A 118 12.84 8.96 -10.67
CA ALA A 118 11.51 9.10 -10.07
C ALA A 118 10.91 10.51 -10.23
N GLY A 119 11.75 11.57 -10.33
CA GLY A 119 11.28 12.92 -10.63
C GLY A 119 10.68 13.13 -12.04
N GLU A 120 10.77 12.12 -12.94
CA GLU A 120 10.18 12.16 -14.28
C GLU A 120 8.71 11.69 -14.30
N ALA A 121 8.19 11.16 -13.18
CA ALA A 121 6.85 10.63 -13.13
C ALA A 121 5.77 11.72 -13.19
N ASP A 122 4.64 11.40 -13.82
CA ASP A 122 3.45 12.25 -13.87
C ASP A 122 2.59 12.09 -12.61
N ILE A 123 2.70 10.91 -11.96
CA ILE A 123 1.90 10.50 -10.81
C ILE A 123 2.67 9.50 -9.93
N ASN A 124 2.45 9.53 -8.63
CA ASN A 124 2.93 8.52 -7.68
C ASN A 124 1.77 7.68 -7.18
N LEU A 125 1.91 6.36 -7.18
CA LEU A 125 0.98 5.43 -6.55
C LEU A 125 1.57 4.95 -5.22
N VAL A 126 0.81 5.14 -4.14
CA VAL A 126 1.16 4.67 -2.79
C VAL A 126 0.35 3.42 -2.48
N ILE A 127 1.01 2.26 -2.47
CA ILE A 127 0.35 0.96 -2.30
C ILE A 127 0.35 0.42 -0.87
N SER A 128 1.07 1.05 0.06
CA SER A 128 1.00 0.82 1.51
C SER A 128 1.40 2.08 2.27
N SER A 129 1.08 2.17 3.55
CA SER A 129 1.37 3.34 4.40
C SER A 129 2.86 3.70 4.42
N VAL A 130 3.74 2.73 4.19
CA VAL A 130 5.20 2.95 4.11
C VAL A 130 5.57 3.95 3.01
N GLY A 131 4.82 4.01 1.90
CA GLY A 131 5.11 4.89 0.77
C GLY A 131 4.71 6.36 0.96
N VAL A 132 3.92 6.67 1.98
CA VAL A 132 3.30 8.00 2.15
C VAL A 132 4.33 9.12 2.29
N LEU A 133 5.35 8.94 3.14
CA LEU A 133 6.38 9.96 3.37
C LEU A 133 7.19 10.24 2.09
N ALA A 134 7.51 9.20 1.33
CA ALA A 134 8.19 9.37 0.04
C ALA A 134 7.31 10.10 -0.99
N ALA A 135 6.00 9.81 -1.02
CA ALA A 135 5.07 10.49 -1.90
C ALA A 135 4.98 11.99 -1.60
N LYS A 136 4.87 12.36 -0.32
CA LYS A 136 4.90 13.75 0.13
C LYS A 136 6.21 14.44 -0.26
N ALA A 137 7.36 13.78 -0.07
CA ALA A 137 8.66 14.32 -0.44
C ALA A 137 8.78 14.56 -1.96
N LEU A 138 8.26 13.65 -2.79
CA LEU A 138 8.25 13.82 -4.25
C LEU A 138 7.26 14.90 -4.70
N GLU A 139 6.10 15.03 -4.05
CA GLU A 139 5.16 16.13 -4.32
C GLU A 139 5.76 17.49 -3.96
N GLU A 140 6.39 17.60 -2.80
CA GLU A 140 7.08 18.82 -2.36
C GLU A 140 8.19 19.24 -3.34
N ARG A 141 9.00 18.28 -3.81
CA ARG A 141 10.19 18.54 -4.62
C ARG A 141 9.91 18.70 -6.11
N PHE A 142 8.93 17.97 -6.64
CA PHE A 142 8.69 17.86 -8.09
C PHE A 142 7.26 18.23 -8.49
N HIS A 143 6.39 18.55 -7.53
CA HIS A 143 4.95 18.78 -7.75
C HIS A 143 4.25 17.60 -8.42
N THR A 144 4.77 16.39 -8.21
CA THR A 144 4.18 15.16 -8.72
C THR A 144 3.10 14.72 -7.74
N PRO A 145 1.82 14.75 -8.12
CA PRO A 145 0.73 14.34 -7.24
C PRO A 145 0.82 12.85 -6.93
N TYR A 146 0.08 12.40 -5.90
CA TYR A 146 0.01 11.00 -5.55
C TYR A 146 -1.42 10.51 -5.33
N VAL A 147 -1.62 9.23 -5.52
CA VAL A 147 -2.86 8.53 -5.17
C VAL A 147 -2.53 7.41 -4.22
N ILE A 148 -3.30 7.33 -3.12
CA ILE A 148 -3.17 6.27 -2.11
C ILE A 148 -4.22 5.20 -2.37
N GLY A 149 -3.78 3.96 -2.48
CA GLY A 149 -4.61 2.77 -2.65
C GLY A 149 -3.81 1.60 -3.20
N THR A 150 -4.16 0.41 -2.78
CA THR A 150 -3.57 -0.84 -3.30
C THR A 150 -4.44 -1.35 -4.44
N PRO A 151 -3.88 -1.69 -5.61
CA PRO A 151 -4.65 -2.35 -6.66
C PRO A 151 -5.11 -3.72 -6.17
N ILE A 152 -6.41 -3.86 -5.97
CA ILE A 152 -7.07 -5.10 -5.53
C ILE A 152 -8.21 -5.37 -6.51
N ILE A 153 -8.37 -6.62 -6.91
CA ILE A 153 -9.39 -7.04 -7.87
C ILE A 153 -10.80 -6.59 -7.44
N GLY A 154 -11.48 -5.86 -8.32
CA GLY A 154 -12.76 -5.19 -8.05
C GLY A 154 -12.62 -3.71 -7.67
N PHE A 155 -11.43 -3.25 -7.26
CA PHE A 155 -11.11 -1.85 -6.98
C PHE A 155 -10.05 -1.29 -7.94
N GLU A 156 -9.27 -2.13 -8.60
CA GLU A 156 -8.12 -1.77 -9.44
C GLU A 156 -8.45 -0.78 -10.56
N ASN A 157 -9.62 -0.92 -11.19
CA ASN A 157 -10.03 -0.03 -12.27
C ASN A 157 -10.38 1.37 -11.76
N VAL A 158 -11.08 1.46 -10.62
CA VAL A 158 -11.37 2.74 -9.94
C VAL A 158 -10.07 3.44 -9.55
N LEU A 159 -9.10 2.69 -9.05
CA LEU A 159 -7.78 3.21 -8.70
C LEU A 159 -7.06 3.75 -9.94
N ALA A 160 -7.08 3.03 -11.07
CA ALA A 160 -6.48 3.48 -12.32
C ALA A 160 -7.13 4.79 -12.84
N GLU A 161 -8.46 4.90 -12.77
CA GLU A 161 -9.18 6.15 -13.11
C GLU A 161 -8.73 7.31 -12.21
N LYS A 162 -8.60 7.07 -10.90
CA LYS A 162 -8.14 8.08 -9.93
C LYS A 162 -6.69 8.50 -10.17
N LEU A 163 -5.83 7.59 -10.58
CA LEU A 163 -4.45 7.91 -10.99
C LEU A 163 -4.44 8.84 -12.20
N ILE A 164 -5.22 8.53 -13.23
CA ILE A 164 -5.33 9.36 -14.44
C ILE A 164 -5.91 10.73 -14.09
N GLU A 165 -6.99 10.79 -13.31
CA GLU A 165 -7.59 12.04 -12.83
C GLU A 165 -6.58 12.93 -12.11
N SER A 166 -5.85 12.36 -11.14
CA SER A 166 -4.86 13.08 -10.34
C SER A 166 -3.67 13.58 -11.16
N ALA A 167 -3.20 12.78 -12.12
CA ALA A 167 -2.12 13.19 -13.01
C ALA A 167 -2.48 14.45 -13.81
N TRP A 168 -3.74 14.58 -14.25
CA TRP A 168 -4.23 15.72 -15.02
C TRP A 168 -4.63 16.92 -14.16
N THR A 169 -5.27 16.69 -13.02
CA THR A 169 -5.72 17.75 -12.11
C THR A 169 -4.60 18.27 -11.22
N LYS A 170 -3.47 17.57 -11.15
CA LYS A 170 -2.34 17.84 -10.25
C LYS A 170 -2.76 17.89 -8.78
N LYS A 171 -3.70 17.02 -8.40
CA LYS A 171 -4.21 16.92 -7.03
C LYS A 171 -4.00 15.51 -6.48
N SER A 172 -3.39 15.44 -5.31
CA SER A 172 -3.26 14.19 -4.57
C SER A 172 -4.59 13.78 -3.92
N GLN A 173 -4.86 12.49 -3.86
CA GLN A 173 -6.08 11.95 -3.27
C GLN A 173 -5.92 10.53 -2.74
N THR A 174 -6.90 10.10 -1.93
CA THR A 174 -7.05 8.73 -1.47
C THR A 174 -8.17 8.05 -2.26
N ALA A 175 -7.83 7.04 -3.06
CA ALA A 175 -8.75 6.48 -4.04
C ALA A 175 -9.96 5.79 -3.41
N TYR A 176 -9.78 5.04 -2.31
CA TYR A 176 -10.86 4.30 -1.67
C TYR A 176 -11.90 5.21 -0.98
N PHE A 177 -11.57 6.45 -0.60
CA PHE A 177 -12.55 7.39 -0.02
C PHE A 177 -13.74 7.64 -0.93
N SER A 178 -13.51 7.78 -2.23
CA SER A 178 -14.59 8.01 -3.19
C SER A 178 -15.58 6.85 -3.30
N VAL A 179 -15.12 5.63 -3.05
CA VAL A 179 -15.94 4.40 -3.06
C VAL A 179 -16.70 4.27 -1.76
N LEU A 180 -16.01 4.38 -0.63
CA LEU A 180 -16.57 4.13 0.69
C LEU A 180 -17.65 5.17 1.05
N GLN A 181 -17.44 6.45 0.69
CA GLN A 181 -18.44 7.50 0.88
C GLN A 181 -19.72 7.30 0.06
N LYS A 182 -19.63 6.69 -1.14
CA LYS A 182 -20.80 6.35 -1.97
C LYS A 182 -21.55 5.14 -1.41
N ALA A 183 -20.83 4.15 -0.90
CA ALA A 183 -21.43 2.97 -0.27
C ALA A 183 -22.31 3.37 0.93
N HIS A 184 -21.85 4.30 1.76
CA HIS A 184 -22.63 4.83 2.90
C HIS A 184 -23.89 5.62 2.49
N LYS A 185 -23.94 6.20 1.28
CA LYS A 185 -25.08 7.00 0.81
C LYS A 185 -26.17 6.20 0.11
N LYS A 186 -26.05 4.86 0.00
CA LYS A 186 -27.00 3.97 -0.72
C LYS A 186 -27.36 4.40 -2.16
N ASP A 187 -26.54 5.23 -2.79
CA ASP A 187 -26.75 5.62 -4.18
C ASP A 187 -26.26 4.53 -5.11
N THR A 188 -27.24 3.75 -5.62
CA THR A 188 -27.02 2.71 -6.64
C THR A 188 -26.73 3.35 -7.99
N ALA A 189 -25.56 3.89 -8.18
CA ALA A 189 -25.09 4.24 -9.53
C ALA A 189 -24.47 3.01 -10.19
N ASN A 190 -24.97 2.67 -11.36
CA ASN A 190 -24.50 1.57 -12.20
C ASN A 190 -23.01 1.72 -12.53
N PHE A 191 -22.16 0.95 -11.85
CA PHE A 191 -20.81 0.73 -12.31
C PHE A 191 -20.84 -0.39 -13.36
N THR A 192 -20.52 -0.03 -14.58
CA THR A 192 -20.38 -0.99 -15.70
C THR A 192 -19.17 -1.87 -15.38
N THR A 193 -19.43 -3.12 -15.06
CA THR A 193 -18.40 -4.15 -14.89
C THR A 193 -17.77 -4.39 -16.26
N ILE A 194 -16.54 -3.95 -16.48
CA ILE A 194 -15.76 -4.38 -17.63
C ILE A 194 -15.27 -5.81 -17.32
N GLN A 195 -16.00 -6.78 -17.84
CA GLN A 195 -15.58 -8.18 -17.85
C GLN A 195 -14.50 -8.32 -18.94
N ASN A 196 -13.25 -8.40 -18.56
CA ASN A 196 -12.20 -8.99 -19.37
C ASN A 196 -11.23 -9.74 -18.46
N ALA A 197 -11.62 -10.95 -18.13
CA ALA A 197 -10.76 -11.95 -17.52
C ALA A 197 -10.39 -12.97 -18.60
N GLU A 198 -9.35 -12.69 -19.38
CA GLU A 198 -8.67 -13.72 -20.16
C GLU A 198 -7.16 -13.55 -20.07
N ALA A 199 -6.55 -14.67 -19.71
CA ALA A 199 -5.17 -15.08 -19.91
C ALA A 199 -4.07 -14.50 -19.03
N VAL A 200 -3.74 -15.21 -17.97
CA VAL A 200 -2.33 -15.48 -17.63
C VAL A 200 -2.20 -16.91 -17.08
N SER A 201 -1.81 -17.83 -17.94
CA SER A 201 -1.63 -19.25 -17.60
C SER A 201 -0.18 -19.66 -17.56
N ASN A 202 0.72 -19.03 -16.79
CA ASN A 202 2.08 -19.55 -16.63
C ASN A 202 2.84 -19.05 -15.39
N LEU A 203 2.18 -18.36 -14.46
CA LEU A 203 2.80 -18.05 -13.17
C LEU A 203 2.57 -19.20 -12.19
N LYS A 204 3.58 -19.50 -11.36
CA LYS A 204 3.45 -20.45 -10.25
C LYS A 204 2.13 -20.17 -9.53
N LYS A 205 1.36 -21.23 -9.25
CA LYS A 205 0.02 -21.16 -8.65
C LYS A 205 0.06 -20.38 -7.32
N ILE A 206 -0.08 -19.06 -7.42
CA ILE A 206 -0.26 -18.18 -6.26
C ILE A 206 -1.73 -18.25 -5.88
N ARG A 207 -2.01 -18.16 -4.60
CA ARG A 207 -3.38 -18.18 -4.09
C ARG A 207 -4.10 -16.92 -4.55
N SER A 208 -5.18 -17.06 -5.31
CA SER A 208 -6.01 -15.94 -5.75
C SER A 208 -6.82 -15.36 -4.59
N LEU A 209 -6.89 -14.03 -4.49
CA LEU A 209 -7.75 -13.36 -3.52
C LEU A 209 -9.23 -13.65 -3.81
N THR A 210 -9.62 -13.65 -5.09
CA THR A 210 -10.98 -14.01 -5.53
C THR A 210 -11.38 -15.40 -5.05
N GLU A 211 -10.55 -16.42 -5.35
CA GLU A 211 -10.82 -17.79 -4.86
C GLU A 211 -10.90 -17.85 -3.33
N THR A 212 -10.09 -17.06 -2.64
CA THR A 212 -10.07 -17.01 -1.18
C THR A 212 -11.39 -16.48 -0.64
N ILE A 213 -11.91 -15.38 -1.18
CA ILE A 213 -13.17 -14.75 -0.74
C ILE A 213 -14.36 -15.65 -1.07
N GLU A 214 -14.44 -16.16 -2.29
CA GLU A 214 -15.56 -16.99 -2.76
C GLU A 214 -15.60 -18.36 -2.06
N LYS A 215 -14.46 -19.03 -1.92
CA LYS A 215 -14.38 -20.32 -1.24
C LYS A 215 -14.79 -20.23 0.23
N ASN A 216 -14.43 -19.16 0.91
CA ASN A 216 -14.75 -18.96 2.33
C ASN A 216 -16.13 -18.33 2.55
N LYS A 217 -16.90 -18.05 1.50
CA LYS A 217 -18.27 -17.50 1.61
C LYS A 217 -18.36 -16.31 2.55
N VAL A 218 -17.50 -15.32 2.35
CA VAL A 218 -17.43 -14.10 3.17
C VAL A 218 -18.82 -13.45 3.24
N SER A 219 -19.37 -13.24 4.44
CA SER A 219 -20.70 -12.67 4.67
C SER A 219 -20.90 -12.23 6.12
N GLY A 220 -22.02 -11.54 6.38
CA GLY A 220 -22.40 -11.07 7.72
C GLY A 220 -21.60 -9.85 8.16
N ASN A 221 -21.34 -9.72 9.46
CA ASN A 221 -20.48 -8.69 10.03
C ASN A 221 -19.02 -9.03 9.73
N VAL A 222 -18.44 -8.35 8.73
CA VAL A 222 -17.09 -8.63 8.23
C VAL A 222 -16.10 -7.64 8.84
N TYR A 223 -15.02 -8.17 9.42
CA TYR A 223 -13.90 -7.39 9.92
C TYR A 223 -12.62 -7.71 9.15
N ILE A 224 -11.87 -6.67 8.81
CA ILE A 224 -10.54 -6.78 8.17
C ILE A 224 -9.52 -6.26 9.16
N ILE A 225 -8.55 -7.09 9.56
CA ILE A 225 -7.48 -6.68 10.48
C ILE A 225 -6.17 -6.67 9.69
N GLY A 226 -5.56 -5.48 9.53
CA GLY A 226 -4.33 -5.38 8.75
C GLY A 226 -3.79 -3.96 8.57
N GLU A 227 -2.87 -3.82 7.65
CA GLU A 227 -2.26 -2.56 7.26
C GLU A 227 -3.31 -1.63 6.66
N SER A 228 -3.25 -0.35 6.98
CA SER A 228 -4.32 0.61 6.71
C SER A 228 -4.70 0.72 5.22
N VAL A 229 -3.74 0.96 4.34
CA VAL A 229 -3.99 1.21 2.90
C VAL A 229 -4.50 -0.06 2.22
N ILE A 230 -3.88 -1.21 2.50
CA ILE A 230 -4.28 -2.51 1.94
C ILE A 230 -5.68 -2.88 2.42
N SER A 231 -5.94 -2.75 3.73
CA SER A 231 -7.24 -3.12 4.32
C SER A 231 -8.39 -2.24 3.85
N GLN A 232 -8.18 -0.92 3.72
CA GLN A 232 -9.20 -0.01 3.19
C GLN A 232 -9.44 -0.22 1.69
N SER A 233 -8.39 -0.56 0.92
CA SER A 233 -8.53 -0.95 -0.49
C SER A 233 -9.29 -2.26 -0.63
N LEU A 234 -9.05 -3.24 0.26
CA LEU A 234 -9.82 -4.49 0.30
C LEU A 234 -11.28 -4.23 0.68
N LYS A 235 -11.55 -3.39 1.67
CA LYS A 235 -12.92 -2.95 2.01
C LYS A 235 -13.62 -2.36 0.78
N ALA A 236 -12.95 -1.48 0.03
CA ALA A 236 -13.51 -0.90 -1.19
C ALA A 236 -13.76 -1.97 -2.27
N ALA A 237 -12.85 -2.92 -2.47
CA ALA A 237 -13.03 -4.03 -3.39
C ALA A 237 -14.21 -4.93 -3.01
N LEU A 238 -14.37 -5.26 -1.73
CA LEU A 238 -15.51 -6.04 -1.21
C LEU A 238 -16.84 -5.32 -1.46
N ALA A 239 -16.90 -4.02 -1.20
CA ALA A 239 -18.08 -3.21 -1.43
C ALA A 239 -18.47 -3.14 -2.91
N LEU A 240 -17.50 -2.95 -3.81
CA LEU A 240 -17.75 -2.82 -5.25
C LEU A 240 -18.12 -4.14 -5.90
N ARG A 241 -17.33 -5.19 -5.65
CA ARG A 241 -17.46 -6.47 -6.35
C ARG A 241 -18.52 -7.40 -5.74
N TYR A 242 -18.57 -7.46 -4.40
CA TYR A 242 -19.39 -8.44 -3.69
C TYR A 242 -20.57 -7.82 -2.90
N ARG A 243 -20.68 -6.48 -2.86
CA ARG A 243 -21.67 -5.77 -2.06
C ARG A 243 -21.58 -6.09 -0.55
N ILE A 244 -20.36 -6.36 -0.08
CA ILE A 244 -20.06 -6.66 1.31
C ILE A 244 -19.52 -5.40 1.97
N GLU A 245 -20.17 -4.99 3.06
CA GLU A 245 -19.64 -3.95 3.95
C GLU A 245 -18.69 -4.59 4.95
N ALA A 246 -17.58 -3.94 5.26
CA ALA A 246 -16.60 -4.43 6.21
C ALA A 246 -16.10 -3.32 7.13
N THR A 247 -15.78 -3.66 8.36
CA THR A 247 -15.10 -2.78 9.32
C THR A 247 -13.60 -3.06 9.29
N VAL A 248 -12.79 -2.02 9.16
CA VAL A 248 -11.32 -2.15 9.18
C VAL A 248 -10.78 -1.88 10.58
N ILE A 249 -9.90 -2.75 11.04
CA ILE A 249 -9.11 -2.58 12.26
C ILE A 249 -7.64 -2.51 11.84
N CYS A 250 -6.97 -1.40 12.15
CA CYS A 250 -5.56 -1.23 11.88
C CYS A 250 -4.75 -1.25 13.17
N PRO A 251 -3.91 -2.28 13.39
CA PRO A 251 -3.06 -2.39 14.56
C PRO A 251 -1.72 -1.65 14.43
N LEU A 252 -1.49 -1.01 13.29
CA LEU A 252 -0.26 -0.30 12.96
C LEU A 252 -0.43 1.21 13.05
N GLU A 253 0.70 1.91 13.18
CA GLU A 253 0.70 3.37 13.05
C GLU A 253 0.23 3.79 11.67
N THR A 254 -0.70 4.75 11.63
CA THR A 254 -1.23 5.31 10.39
C THR A 254 -1.57 6.79 10.58
N GLU A 255 -1.55 7.54 9.48
CA GLU A 255 -1.89 8.96 9.49
C GLU A 255 -3.41 9.13 9.35
N PRO A 256 -4.08 9.93 10.20
CA PRO A 256 -5.53 10.12 10.16
C PRO A 256 -6.06 10.64 8.83
N GLU A 257 -5.26 11.42 8.11
CA GLU A 257 -5.65 12.02 6.81
C GLU A 257 -5.85 11.01 5.69
N TYR A 258 -5.30 9.77 5.82
CA TYR A 258 -5.46 8.67 4.86
C TYR A 258 -6.32 7.54 5.37
N THR A 259 -6.98 7.76 6.51
CA THR A 259 -7.77 6.75 7.18
C THR A 259 -9.24 7.19 7.21
N GLU A 260 -10.15 6.33 6.78
CA GLU A 260 -11.59 6.58 6.95
C GLU A 260 -11.94 6.71 8.44
N LYS A 261 -12.96 7.50 8.74
CA LYS A 261 -13.34 7.82 10.12
C LYS A 261 -13.84 6.61 10.91
N ASP A 262 -14.30 5.58 10.22
CA ASP A 262 -14.82 4.34 10.79
C ASP A 262 -13.77 3.24 10.96
N VAL A 263 -12.51 3.52 10.57
CA VAL A 263 -11.38 2.60 10.84
C VAL A 263 -11.05 2.64 12.32
N LEU A 264 -11.01 1.46 12.93
CA LEU A 264 -10.64 1.29 14.33
C LEU A 264 -9.12 1.15 14.46
N LEU A 265 -8.52 2.02 15.25
CA LEU A 265 -7.06 2.02 15.50
C LEU A 265 -6.81 1.40 16.88
N PHE A 266 -6.38 0.15 16.90
CA PHE A 266 -6.09 -0.59 18.13
C PHE A 266 -4.70 -1.19 18.10
N SER A 267 -3.89 -0.90 19.12
CA SER A 267 -2.56 -1.47 19.29
C SER A 267 -2.54 -2.72 20.18
N SER A 268 -3.63 -3.02 20.90
CA SER A 268 -3.69 -4.18 21.80
C SER A 268 -4.59 -5.29 21.24
N GLU A 269 -4.16 -6.55 21.42
CA GLU A 269 -4.97 -7.73 21.04
C GLU A 269 -6.30 -7.79 21.80
N GLU A 270 -6.32 -7.31 23.05
CA GLU A 270 -7.52 -7.33 23.88
C GLU A 270 -8.60 -6.41 23.33
N ASP A 271 -8.23 -5.21 22.83
CA ASP A 271 -9.17 -4.28 22.23
C ASP A 271 -9.66 -4.79 20.88
N ILE A 272 -8.78 -5.39 20.07
CA ILE A 272 -9.15 -6.05 18.83
C ILE A 272 -10.16 -7.18 19.11
N LYS A 273 -9.86 -8.05 20.10
CA LYS A 273 -10.74 -9.14 20.49
C LYS A 273 -12.14 -8.68 20.92
N LYS A 274 -12.20 -7.56 21.67
CA LYS A 274 -13.49 -6.96 22.06
C LYS A 274 -14.25 -6.43 20.85
N ALA A 275 -13.54 -5.77 19.90
CA ALA A 275 -14.16 -5.18 18.73
C ALA A 275 -14.77 -6.22 17.77
N ILE A 276 -14.19 -7.42 17.68
CA ILE A 276 -14.67 -8.48 16.78
C ILE A 276 -15.63 -9.47 17.44
N THR A 277 -16.19 -9.13 18.61
CA THR A 277 -17.05 -10.05 19.39
C THR A 277 -18.31 -10.47 18.61
N ASP A 278 -18.84 -9.60 17.76
CA ASP A 278 -20.02 -9.81 16.90
C ASP A 278 -19.67 -10.18 15.45
N ALA A 279 -18.40 -10.52 15.19
CA ALA A 279 -17.96 -10.86 13.84
C ALA A 279 -18.52 -12.21 13.36
N ASP A 280 -19.11 -12.20 12.17
CA ASP A 280 -19.40 -13.43 11.42
C ASP A 280 -18.20 -13.88 10.61
N THR A 281 -17.47 -12.93 10.02
CA THR A 281 -16.25 -13.19 9.24
C THR A 281 -15.11 -12.26 9.68
N VAL A 282 -13.91 -12.81 9.83
CA VAL A 282 -12.67 -12.05 10.07
C VAL A 282 -11.66 -12.37 8.97
N ILE A 283 -11.20 -11.35 8.25
CA ILE A 283 -10.14 -11.43 7.25
C ILE A 283 -8.87 -10.84 7.88
N ALA A 284 -7.87 -11.67 8.15
CA ALA A 284 -6.67 -11.23 8.87
C ALA A 284 -5.48 -12.17 8.66
N ASP A 285 -4.31 -11.72 9.11
CA ASP A 285 -3.14 -12.59 9.25
C ASP A 285 -3.46 -13.75 10.21
N PRO A 286 -2.97 -14.98 9.93
CA PRO A 286 -3.24 -16.17 10.77
C PRO A 286 -2.93 -16.01 12.26
N ILE A 287 -2.06 -15.08 12.66
CA ILE A 287 -1.76 -14.80 14.08
C ILE A 287 -3.01 -14.38 14.85
N TYR A 288 -3.94 -13.67 14.20
CA TYR A 288 -5.19 -13.20 14.82
C TYR A 288 -6.24 -14.30 14.98
N LYS A 289 -6.04 -15.48 14.39
CA LYS A 289 -6.98 -16.59 14.56
C LYS A 289 -7.15 -17.01 16.02
N THR A 290 -6.12 -16.84 16.83
CA THR A 290 -6.11 -17.22 18.25
C THR A 290 -7.07 -16.40 19.11
N ILE A 291 -7.40 -15.17 18.69
CA ILE A 291 -8.32 -14.28 19.41
C ILE A 291 -9.77 -14.36 18.89
N CYS A 292 -9.99 -15.04 17.77
CA CYS A 292 -11.32 -15.23 17.20
C CYS A 292 -12.08 -16.34 17.92
N SER A 293 -13.41 -16.20 17.99
CA SER A 293 -14.29 -17.29 18.43
C SER A 293 -14.27 -18.45 17.42
N GLU A 294 -14.44 -19.69 17.88
CA GLU A 294 -14.54 -20.87 17.01
C GLU A 294 -15.69 -20.81 15.99
N LYS A 295 -16.69 -19.98 16.24
CA LYS A 295 -17.85 -19.79 15.34
C LYS A 295 -17.55 -18.83 14.19
N VAL A 296 -16.50 -18.02 14.30
CA VAL A 296 -16.13 -17.02 13.30
C VAL A 296 -15.57 -17.70 12.05
N ASN A 297 -16.08 -17.31 10.91
CA ASN A 297 -15.49 -17.67 9.63
C ASN A 297 -14.16 -16.92 9.44
N PHE A 298 -13.03 -17.57 9.73
CA PHE A 298 -11.72 -16.97 9.64
C PHE A 298 -11.12 -17.14 8.24
N VAL A 299 -10.90 -16.03 7.56
CA VAL A 299 -10.25 -15.97 6.24
C VAL A 299 -8.81 -15.53 6.40
N ALA A 300 -7.88 -16.45 6.21
CA ALA A 300 -6.46 -16.15 6.32
C ALA A 300 -5.98 -15.26 5.18
N MET A 301 -5.44 -14.10 5.53
CA MET A 301 -4.73 -13.16 4.65
C MET A 301 -3.35 -12.86 5.25
N PRO A 302 -2.36 -13.76 5.03
CA PRO A 302 -1.05 -13.64 5.64
C PRO A 302 -0.31 -12.38 5.24
N HIS A 303 0.42 -11.81 6.19
CA HIS A 303 1.20 -10.60 6.01
C HIS A 303 2.54 -10.73 6.76
N GLU A 304 3.67 -10.58 6.07
CA GLU A 304 4.99 -10.88 6.65
C GLU A 304 5.38 -9.96 7.81
N ALA A 305 4.76 -8.79 7.96
CA ALA A 305 5.00 -7.93 9.13
C ALA A 305 4.40 -8.49 10.43
N TYR A 306 3.38 -9.35 10.36
CA TYR A 306 2.72 -9.95 11.52
C TYR A 306 3.26 -11.35 11.83
N SER A 307 3.14 -12.28 10.90
CA SER A 307 3.52 -13.68 11.09
C SER A 307 4.90 -14.05 10.53
N GLY A 308 5.65 -13.07 10.04
CA GLY A 308 6.94 -13.30 9.39
C GLY A 308 6.78 -14.15 8.15
N ARG A 309 7.75 -15.06 7.93
CA ARG A 309 7.81 -15.89 6.72
C ARG A 309 7.06 -17.22 6.82
N ILE A 310 6.37 -17.47 7.94
CA ILE A 310 5.72 -18.76 8.22
C ILE A 310 4.69 -19.10 7.15
N TYR A 311 3.86 -18.11 6.77
CA TYR A 311 2.78 -18.29 5.80
C TYR A 311 3.08 -17.66 4.42
N ARG A 312 4.36 -17.41 4.09
CA ARG A 312 4.76 -16.75 2.84
C ARG A 312 4.14 -17.38 1.58
N LYS A 313 4.01 -18.71 1.55
CA LYS A 313 3.42 -19.43 0.41
C LYS A 313 1.91 -19.24 0.27
N GLU A 314 1.27 -18.70 1.30
CA GLU A 314 -0.17 -18.52 1.39
C GLU A 314 -0.57 -17.04 1.19
N VAL A 315 0.40 -16.14 1.03
CA VAL A 315 0.13 -14.73 0.71
C VAL A 315 -0.62 -14.67 -0.62
N CYS A 316 -1.76 -13.94 -0.62
CA CYS A 316 -2.62 -13.86 -1.78
C CYS A 316 -2.09 -12.92 -2.85
N ASP A 317 -2.37 -13.23 -4.11
CA ASP A 317 -2.30 -12.27 -5.21
C ASP A 317 -3.53 -11.37 -5.18
N PHE A 318 -3.31 -10.05 -5.25
CA PHE A 318 -4.39 -9.07 -5.11
C PHE A 318 -5.12 -8.78 -6.45
N ILE A 319 -4.53 -9.16 -7.56
CA ILE A 319 -5.07 -8.88 -8.92
C ILE A 319 -5.82 -10.09 -9.50
N HIS A 320 -5.52 -11.28 -9.01
CA HIS A 320 -6.11 -12.53 -9.52
C HIS A 320 -7.02 -13.25 -8.52
#